data_5cefebc5e1e1971ef4ea6d52d4a6c1c5
#
_entry.id   5cefebc5e1e1971ef4ea6d52d4a6c1c5
#
_cell.length_a   1.000
_cell.length_b   1.000
_cell.length_c   1.000
_cell.angle_alpha   90.00
_cell.angle_beta   90.00
_cell.angle_gamma   90.00
#
_symmetry.space_group_name_H-M   'P 1'
#
loop_
_entity.id
_entity.type
_entity.pdbx_description
1 polymer ?
#
loop_
_entity_poly.entity_id
_entity_poly.type
_entity_poly.pdbx_seq_one_letter_code
_entity_poly.pdbx_strand_id
1 'polypeptide(L)'
;MTDYKEYEDVATEDYIVVKALSEGVQVIGLTRGGETRSHHTEMLDAGEVLVAQFTIKTSAIKIRGDAEILTKHGAVRSNKK
;
A
#
# COMPACT_ATOMS: atom_id res chain seq x y z
N MET A 1 4.24 25.15 -12.18
CA MET A 1 3.38 24.64 -11.67
C MET A 1 2.57 23.71 -12.31
N THR A 2 2.64 23.58 -13.43
CA THR A 2 1.90 22.67 -14.07
C THR A 2 2.21 21.30 -13.78
N ASP A 3 3.36 21.02 -13.36
CA ASP A 3 3.69 19.73 -13.03
C ASP A 3 2.90 19.24 -11.94
N TYR A 4 2.39 20.06 -11.12
CA TYR A 4 1.59 19.74 -10.09
C TYR A 4 0.43 18.96 -10.48
N LYS A 5 -0.17 19.31 -11.55
CA LYS A 5 -1.28 18.66 -12.00
C LYS A 5 -1.01 17.27 -12.39
N GLU A 6 0.01 17.02 -13.10
CA GLU A 6 0.31 15.70 -13.49
C GLU A 6 0.60 14.88 -12.33
N TYR A 7 1.28 15.41 -11.37
CA TYR A 7 1.61 14.71 -10.20
C TYR A 7 0.37 14.31 -9.46
N GLU A 8 -0.57 15.17 -9.37
CA GLU A 8 -1.76 14.91 -8.73
C GLU A 8 -2.52 13.80 -9.35
N ASP A 9 -2.59 13.75 -10.61
CA ASP A 9 -3.31 12.74 -11.31
C ASP A 9 -2.77 11.38 -10.97
N VAL A 10 -1.49 11.25 -10.91
CA VAL A 10 -0.91 9.99 -10.60
C VAL A 10 -1.15 9.63 -9.16
N ALA A 11 -0.96 10.56 -8.29
CA ALA A 11 -1.08 10.30 -6.88
C ALA A 11 -2.47 9.95 -6.45
N THR A 12 -3.45 10.59 -6.99
CA THR A 12 -4.77 10.40 -6.49
C THR A 12 -5.41 9.12 -6.93
N GLU A 13 -4.88 8.50 -7.95
CA GLU A 13 -5.50 7.33 -8.42
C GLU A 13 -4.93 6.03 -7.96
N ASP A 14 -3.71 6.06 -7.51
CA ASP A 14 -3.05 4.82 -7.23
C ASP A 14 -2.54 4.72 -5.83
N TYR A 15 -3.43 4.64 -4.89
CA TYR A 15 -3.01 4.40 -3.53
C TYR A 15 -4.03 3.53 -2.81
N ILE A 16 -3.61 2.96 -1.70
CA ILE A 16 -4.52 2.21 -0.84
C ILE A 16 -4.27 2.68 0.58
N VAL A 17 -5.24 2.47 1.45
CA VAL A 17 -5.11 2.82 2.86
C VAL A 17 -5.11 1.53 3.63
N VAL A 18 -4.10 1.33 4.47
CA VAL A 18 -3.96 0.10 5.24
C VAL A 18 -4.11 0.41 6.71
N LYS A 19 -5.05 -0.24 7.37
CA LYS A 19 -5.24 -0.07 8.80
C LYS A 19 -4.84 -1.37 9.47
N ALA A 20 -3.86 -1.34 10.35
CA ALA A 20 -3.42 -2.54 11.04
C ALA A 20 -4.43 -2.93 12.11
N LEU A 21 -4.87 -4.15 12.10
CA LEU A 21 -5.82 -4.65 13.10
C LEU A 21 -5.09 -5.44 14.19
N SER A 22 -3.82 -5.71 13.99
CA SER A 22 -3.01 -6.38 15.01
C SER A 22 -1.61 -5.81 14.97
N GLU A 23 -0.80 -6.16 15.93
CA GLU A 23 0.56 -5.70 15.98
C GLU A 23 1.40 -6.35 14.91
N GLY A 24 2.35 -5.60 14.39
CA GLY A 24 3.31 -6.17 13.48
C GLY A 24 2.84 -6.41 12.05
N VAL A 25 1.84 -5.66 11.63
CA VAL A 25 1.41 -5.76 10.25
C VAL A 25 2.50 -5.17 9.36
N GLN A 26 2.89 -5.88 8.31
CA GLN A 26 3.92 -5.40 7.41
C GLN A 26 3.32 -5.01 6.08
N VAL A 27 3.72 -3.86 5.59
CA VAL A 27 3.30 -3.37 4.28
C VAL A 27 4.57 -3.29 3.44
N ILE A 28 4.65 -4.09 2.41
CA ILE A 28 5.87 -4.27 1.64
C ILE A 28 5.68 -3.80 0.20
N GLY A 29 6.45 -2.81 -0.19
CA GLY A 29 6.41 -2.32 -1.55
C GLY A 29 7.26 -3.18 -2.46
N LEU A 30 6.72 -3.60 -3.57
CA LEU A 30 7.40 -4.48 -4.49
C LEU A 30 7.48 -3.87 -5.88
N THR A 31 8.56 -4.14 -6.58
CA THR A 31 8.65 -3.81 -7.99
C THR A 31 8.53 -5.11 -8.75
N ARG A 32 7.58 -5.20 -9.66
CA ARG A 32 7.42 -6.38 -10.45
C ARG A 32 7.95 -6.13 -11.85
N GLY A 33 8.48 -7.14 -12.47
CA GLY A 33 9.00 -7.00 -13.78
C GLY A 33 9.65 -8.29 -14.08
N GLY A 34 10.82 -8.32 -14.61
CA GLY A 34 11.53 -9.54 -14.86
C GLY A 34 11.79 -10.24 -13.57
N GLU A 35 11.98 -9.50 -12.51
CA GLU A 35 12.25 -10.06 -11.24
C GLU A 35 11.52 -9.26 -10.22
N THR A 36 10.85 -9.89 -9.30
CA THR A 36 10.14 -9.18 -8.25
C THR A 36 11.11 -8.82 -7.15
N ARG A 37 11.13 -7.57 -6.77
CA ARG A 37 12.00 -7.10 -5.72
C ARG A 37 11.25 -6.33 -4.68
N SER A 38 11.55 -6.60 -3.41
CA SER A 38 10.99 -5.83 -2.33
C SER A 38 11.94 -4.70 -2.04
N HIS A 39 11.47 -3.49 -1.93
CA HIS A 39 12.34 -2.36 -1.71
C HIS A 39 11.91 -1.43 -0.61
N HIS A 40 10.84 -1.69 0.04
CA HIS A 40 10.41 -0.84 1.13
C HIS A 40 9.43 -1.61 2.00
N THR A 41 9.66 -1.60 3.29
CA THR A 41 8.79 -2.29 4.24
C THR A 41 8.48 -1.37 5.40
N GLU A 42 7.20 -1.26 5.72
CA GLU A 42 6.76 -0.52 6.89
C GLU A 42 6.12 -1.49 7.85
N MET A 43 6.37 -1.32 9.13
CA MET A 43 5.74 -2.15 10.12
C MET A 43 4.79 -1.30 10.93
N LEU A 44 3.58 -1.76 11.10
CA LEU A 44 2.53 -1.00 11.76
C LEU A 44 2.14 -1.65 13.08
N ASP A 45 1.85 -0.82 14.06
CA ASP A 45 1.31 -1.29 15.33
C ASP A 45 -0.20 -1.35 15.21
N ALA A 46 -0.83 -2.08 16.06
CA ALA A 46 -2.29 -2.21 16.04
C ALA A 46 -2.93 -0.83 16.06
N GLY A 47 -3.82 -0.60 15.18
CA GLY A 47 -4.55 0.67 15.07
C GLY A 47 -3.91 1.72 14.20
N GLU A 48 -2.67 1.51 13.77
CA GLU A 48 -2.02 2.47 12.90
C GLU A 48 -2.53 2.39 11.48
N VAL A 49 -2.52 3.51 10.82
CA VAL A 49 -3.01 3.61 9.45
C VAL A 49 -1.90 4.14 8.56
N LEU A 50 -1.73 3.53 7.42
CA LEU A 50 -0.73 3.95 6.45
C LEU A 50 -1.38 4.15 5.09
N VAL A 51 -1.04 5.22 4.41
CA VAL A 51 -1.46 5.41 3.03
C VAL A 51 -0.29 4.94 2.17
N ALA A 52 -0.51 3.90 1.40
CA ALA A 52 0.52 3.33 0.57
C ALA A 52 0.24 3.65 -0.88
N GLN A 53 1.21 4.20 -1.56
CA GLN A 53 1.01 4.69 -2.90
C GLN A 53 1.74 3.83 -3.91
N PHE A 54 1.08 3.55 -5.02
CA PHE A 54 1.73 2.84 -6.11
C PHE A 54 2.50 3.85 -6.96
N THR A 55 3.65 3.47 -7.42
CA THR A 55 4.48 4.33 -8.26
C THR A 55 5.08 3.48 -9.34
N ILE A 56 5.91 4.05 -10.16
CA ILE A 56 6.58 3.30 -11.18
C ILE A 56 7.44 2.21 -10.55
N LYS A 57 8.03 2.50 -9.42
CA LYS A 57 8.87 1.52 -8.76
C LYS A 57 8.11 0.62 -7.84
N THR A 58 6.96 1.03 -7.35
CA THR A 58 6.15 0.20 -6.48
C THR A 58 4.91 -0.19 -7.25
N SER A 59 5.00 -1.29 -7.96
CA SER A 59 3.91 -1.73 -8.80
C SER A 59 3.03 -2.78 -8.12
N ALA A 60 3.40 -3.21 -6.92
CA ALA A 60 2.57 -4.12 -6.13
C ALA A 60 2.86 -3.90 -4.67
N ILE A 61 1.90 -4.21 -3.82
CA ILE A 61 2.07 -4.05 -2.38
C ILE A 61 1.61 -5.34 -1.73
N LYS A 62 2.45 -5.89 -0.88
CA LYS A 62 2.15 -7.12 -0.17
C LYS A 62 1.88 -6.78 1.28
N ILE A 63 0.83 -7.34 1.85
CA ILE A 63 0.47 -7.10 3.23
C ILE A 63 0.59 -8.40 3.99
N ARG A 64 1.31 -8.37 5.11
CA ARG A 64 1.40 -9.53 5.98
C ARG A 64 0.77 -9.16 7.31
N GLY A 65 -0.08 -10.01 7.83
CA GLY A 65 -0.75 -9.77 9.08
C GLY A 65 -2.20 -9.37 8.86
N ASP A 66 -2.85 -9.01 9.94
CA ASP A 66 -4.28 -8.73 9.90
C ASP A 66 -4.52 -7.25 9.71
N ALA A 67 -5.00 -6.87 8.57
CA ALA A 67 -5.22 -5.47 8.23
C ALA A 67 -6.47 -5.29 7.40
N GLU A 68 -7.05 -4.12 7.49
CA GLU A 68 -8.13 -3.73 6.64
C GLU A 68 -7.55 -2.82 5.57
N ILE A 69 -7.84 -3.07 4.32
CA ILE A 69 -7.28 -2.31 3.22
C ILE A 69 -8.42 -1.67 2.45
N LEU A 70 -8.37 -0.35 2.32
CA LEU A 70 -9.36 0.37 1.56
C LEU A 70 -8.77 0.70 0.21
N THR A 71 -9.48 0.31 -0.84
CA THR A 71 -9.05 0.60 -2.20
C THR A 71 -10.16 1.35 -2.89
N LYS A 72 -9.93 1.78 -4.10
CA LYS A 72 -10.96 2.46 -4.85
C LYS A 72 -12.09 1.50 -5.22
N HIS A 73 -11.90 0.22 -5.02
CA HIS A 73 -12.93 -0.77 -5.31
C HIS A 73 -13.61 -1.31 -4.06
N GLY A 74 -13.28 -0.78 -2.90
CA GLY A 74 -13.91 -1.20 -1.65
C GLY A 74 -12.91 -1.66 -0.63
N ALA A 75 -13.38 -2.22 0.45
CA ALA A 75 -12.56 -2.66 1.56
C ALA A 75 -12.28 -4.15 1.51
N VAL A 76 -11.06 -4.53 1.83
CA VAL A 76 -10.66 -5.93 1.84
C VAL A 76 -9.92 -6.20 3.14
N ARG A 77 -10.02 -7.39 3.67
CA ARG A 77 -9.28 -7.76 4.86
C ARG A 77 -8.20 -8.76 4.49
N SER A 78 -6.97 -8.51 4.91
CA SER A 78 -5.84 -9.31 4.48
C SER A 78 -5.78 -10.69 5.16
N ASN A 79 -6.32 -10.80 6.35
CA ASN A 79 -6.29 -12.07 7.05
C ASN A 79 -7.69 -12.45 7.45
N LYS A 80 -8.38 -13.21 6.64
CA LYS A 80 -9.68 -13.57 6.93
C LYS A 80 -9.69 -14.76 7.74
N LYS A 81 -10.38 -14.84 8.75
CA LYS A 81 -10.45 -16.02 9.52
C LYS A 81 -11.79 -16.40 9.85
#